data_a504af4ce7758ac9a20222148c3790a0
#
_entry.id   a504af4ce7758ac9a20222148c3790a0
#
_cell.length_a   1.000
_cell.length_b   1.000
_cell.length_c   1.000
_cell.angle_alpha   90.00
_cell.angle_beta   90.00
_cell.angle_gamma   90.00
#
_symmetry.space_group_name_H-M   'P 1'
#
loop_
_entity.id
_entity.type
_entity.pdbx_description
1 polymer ?
#
loop_
_entity_poly.entity_id
_entity_poly.type
_entity_poly.pdbx_seq_one_letter_code
_entity_poly.pdbx_strand_id
1 'polypeptide(L)'
;TTFGWWGMTETITQGIVGDPDEPCAPYTIGRASPAYEINIRRPDGTHIGPGESGELFIRGIRGVSLFKEYAGNPEATSDSFDDDGWFATGDSIIMNDAGDLIFGDRLKDMLKVGAENVAASEIESVIMATGLVSECAVVAQPHYMLDEVPAVFLIASSSAGSEVAEQIIAACQRDLADFKVPRTVRVVDELPRSTLEKIAKAELRKLLEPITE
;
A
#
# COMPACT_ATOMS: atom_id res chain seq x y z
N THR A 1 -21.29 11.86 -7.52
CA THR A 1 -19.87 12.09 -7.87
C THR A 1 -19.02 11.53 -6.75
N THR A 2 -18.03 10.73 -7.04
CA THR A 2 -17.02 10.24 -6.09
C THR A 2 -15.69 10.92 -6.43
N PHE A 3 -14.93 11.27 -5.41
CA PHE A 3 -13.58 11.79 -5.55
C PHE A 3 -12.65 11.07 -4.56
N GLY A 4 -11.38 10.91 -4.95
CA GLY A 4 -10.37 10.30 -4.11
C GLY A 4 -9.87 11.29 -3.05
N TRP A 5 -9.32 10.76 -1.98
CA TRP A 5 -8.58 11.52 -0.97
C TRP A 5 -7.55 10.63 -0.31
N TRP A 6 -6.56 11.25 0.29
CA TRP A 6 -5.56 10.60 1.11
C TRP A 6 -5.35 11.37 2.40
N GLY A 7 -5.15 10.64 3.49
CA GLY A 7 -4.83 11.17 4.81
C GLY A 7 -4.53 10.05 5.80
N MET A 8 -3.92 10.43 6.90
CA MET A 8 -3.56 9.54 7.98
C MET A 8 -3.74 10.27 9.32
N THR A 9 -3.61 9.56 10.44
CA THR A 9 -3.78 10.17 11.78
C THR A 9 -2.84 11.36 11.97
N GLU A 10 -1.63 11.25 11.47
CA GLU A 10 -0.58 12.24 11.57
C GLU A 10 -0.88 13.53 10.79
N THR A 11 -1.72 13.46 9.76
CA THR A 11 -2.14 14.64 8.99
C THR A 11 -3.38 15.33 9.57
N ILE A 12 -3.96 14.82 10.65
CA ILE A 12 -5.13 15.40 11.32
C ILE A 12 -6.38 15.51 10.42
N THR A 13 -6.20 15.93 9.16
CA THR A 13 -7.24 16.01 8.13
C THR A 13 -6.77 15.30 6.85
N GLN A 14 -7.50 15.49 5.73
CA GLN A 14 -7.07 15.01 4.43
C GLN A 14 -5.86 15.84 3.96
N GLY A 15 -4.71 15.21 3.79
CA GLY A 15 -3.50 15.83 3.25
C GLY A 15 -3.59 16.07 1.75
N ILE A 16 -4.28 15.16 1.04
CA ILE A 16 -4.55 15.24 -0.40
C ILE A 16 -6.04 15.01 -0.61
N VAL A 17 -6.67 15.78 -1.52
CA VAL A 17 -8.10 15.68 -1.81
C VAL A 17 -8.38 15.96 -3.27
N GLY A 18 -9.30 15.20 -3.87
CA GLY A 18 -9.84 15.47 -5.20
C GLY A 18 -10.76 16.69 -5.21
N ASP A 19 -10.78 17.41 -6.30
CA ASP A 19 -11.73 18.52 -6.48
C ASP A 19 -13.13 17.95 -6.77
N PRO A 20 -14.16 18.29 -5.97
CA PRO A 20 -15.51 17.80 -6.21
C PRO A 20 -16.14 18.39 -7.48
N ASP A 21 -15.64 19.51 -7.97
CA ASP A 21 -16.13 20.22 -9.17
C ASP A 21 -15.39 19.77 -10.44
N GLU A 22 -14.24 19.12 -10.32
CA GLU A 22 -13.50 18.57 -11.46
C GLU A 22 -13.64 17.04 -11.51
N PRO A 23 -13.92 16.44 -12.69
CA PRO A 23 -13.92 15.00 -12.84
C PRO A 23 -12.51 14.45 -12.59
N CYS A 24 -12.33 13.69 -11.51
CA CYS A 24 -11.07 12.99 -11.25
C CYS A 24 -10.95 11.77 -12.18
N ALA A 25 -9.76 11.53 -12.69
CA ALA A 25 -9.46 10.26 -13.35
C ALA A 25 -9.63 9.09 -12.32
N PRO A 26 -10.03 7.89 -12.78
CA PRO A 26 -10.16 6.75 -11.88
C PRO A 26 -8.88 6.52 -11.07
N TYR A 27 -9.05 6.16 -9.78
CA TYR A 27 -7.97 5.84 -8.84
C TYR A 27 -7.10 7.02 -8.40
N THR A 28 -7.32 8.23 -8.88
CA THR A 28 -6.56 9.40 -8.41
C THR A 28 -7.03 9.86 -7.02
N ILE A 29 -6.10 10.38 -6.23
CA ILE A 29 -6.34 10.87 -4.88
C ILE A 29 -6.42 12.39 -4.79
N GLY A 30 -6.21 13.10 -5.90
CA GLY A 30 -6.33 14.55 -5.96
C GLY A 30 -5.02 15.31 -5.80
N ARG A 31 -5.08 16.48 -5.16
CA ARG A 31 -3.97 17.43 -4.97
C ARG A 31 -3.81 17.79 -3.49
N ALA A 32 -2.68 18.39 -3.14
CA ALA A 32 -2.44 18.86 -1.76
C ALA A 32 -3.57 19.77 -1.28
N SER A 33 -4.09 19.50 -0.09
CA SER A 33 -5.02 20.40 0.58
C SER A 33 -4.31 21.71 0.99
N PRO A 34 -5.01 22.84 1.08
CA PRO A 34 -4.39 24.15 1.31
C PRO A 34 -3.50 24.28 2.57
N ALA A 35 -3.69 23.38 3.55
CA ALA A 35 -2.91 23.37 4.78
C ALA A 35 -1.56 22.63 4.66
N TYR A 36 -1.27 22.07 3.48
CA TYR A 36 -0.11 21.20 3.27
C TYR A 36 0.65 21.51 1.99
N GLU A 37 1.92 21.22 2.03
CA GLU A 37 2.78 21.05 0.87
C GLU A 37 3.09 19.55 0.74
N ILE A 38 3.19 19.04 -0.47
CA ILE A 38 3.58 17.65 -0.76
C ILE A 38 4.84 17.59 -1.60
N ASN A 39 5.61 16.55 -1.37
CA ASN A 39 6.81 16.24 -2.11
C ASN A 39 6.87 14.72 -2.28
N ILE A 40 7.03 14.23 -3.49
CA ILE A 40 7.14 12.80 -3.76
C ILE A 40 8.56 12.54 -4.20
N ARG A 41 9.30 11.69 -3.46
CA ARG A 41 10.75 11.52 -3.61
C ARG A 41 11.09 10.08 -3.94
N ARG A 42 12.09 9.92 -4.81
CA ARG A 42 12.79 8.64 -5.00
C ARG A 42 13.64 8.32 -3.77
N PRO A 43 14.15 7.07 -3.65
CA PRO A 43 15.04 6.69 -2.54
C PRO A 43 16.33 7.53 -2.42
N ASP A 44 16.77 8.17 -3.51
CA ASP A 44 17.92 9.07 -3.52
C ASP A 44 17.59 10.51 -3.07
N GLY A 45 16.34 10.77 -2.71
CA GLY A 45 15.84 12.08 -2.26
C GLY A 45 15.40 13.01 -3.38
N THR A 46 15.59 12.64 -4.66
CA THR A 46 15.17 13.47 -5.80
C THR A 46 13.66 13.37 -6.04
N HIS A 47 13.06 14.43 -6.60
CA HIS A 47 11.65 14.45 -6.97
C HIS A 47 11.34 13.49 -8.11
N ILE A 48 10.15 12.88 -8.08
CA ILE A 48 9.65 12.09 -9.21
C ILE A 48 9.07 13.00 -10.31
N GLY A 49 9.02 12.45 -11.52
CA GLY A 49 8.29 13.01 -12.67
C GLY A 49 7.06 12.16 -13.02
N PRO A 50 6.30 12.58 -14.06
CA PRO A 50 5.22 11.78 -14.63
C PRO A 50 5.68 10.38 -15.03
N GLY A 51 4.84 9.36 -14.79
CA GLY A 51 5.15 7.95 -15.04
C GLY A 51 5.96 7.26 -13.94
N GLU A 52 6.35 7.97 -12.88
CA GLU A 52 7.21 7.45 -11.81
C GLU A 52 6.48 7.32 -10.47
N SER A 53 7.10 6.58 -9.56
CA SER A 53 6.63 6.41 -8.19
C SER A 53 7.70 6.83 -7.18
N GLY A 54 7.26 7.25 -5.99
CA GLY A 54 8.14 7.62 -4.90
C GLY A 54 7.41 7.70 -3.57
N GLU A 55 8.16 7.91 -2.50
CA GLU A 55 7.61 8.12 -1.17
C GLU A 55 6.97 9.50 -1.05
N LEU A 56 5.77 9.55 -0.47
CA LEU A 56 5.09 10.79 -0.15
C LEU A 56 5.70 11.41 1.11
N PHE A 57 6.17 12.63 0.95
CA PHE A 57 6.50 13.55 2.05
C PHE A 57 5.47 14.66 2.11
N ILE A 58 5.06 15.02 3.32
CA ILE A 58 4.09 16.09 3.53
C ILE A 58 4.63 17.08 4.54
N ARG A 59 4.41 18.37 4.30
CA ARG A 59 4.78 19.45 5.21
C ARG A 59 3.56 20.29 5.57
N GLY A 60 3.46 20.65 6.84
CA GLY A 60 2.40 21.47 7.41
C GLY A 60 2.86 22.07 8.74
N ILE A 61 1.94 22.64 9.49
CA ILE A 61 2.24 23.24 10.79
C ILE A 61 2.10 22.16 11.87
N ARG A 62 3.22 21.76 12.50
CA ARG A 62 3.25 20.80 13.61
C ARG A 62 2.36 21.23 14.78
N GLY A 63 1.50 20.33 15.23
CA GLY A 63 0.50 20.57 16.27
C GLY A 63 -0.74 21.31 15.80
N VAL A 64 -0.87 21.63 14.50
CA VAL A 64 -2.04 22.30 13.90
C VAL A 64 -2.59 21.49 12.73
N SER A 65 -1.84 21.35 11.64
CA SER A 65 -2.23 20.51 10.49
C SER A 65 -1.49 19.17 10.45
N LEU A 66 -0.28 19.11 11.01
CA LEU A 66 0.43 17.87 11.29
C LEU A 66 0.43 17.58 12.79
N PHE A 67 0.50 16.31 13.15
CA PHE A 67 0.67 15.90 14.56
C PHE A 67 1.91 16.56 15.17
N LYS A 68 1.87 16.70 16.51
CA LYS A 68 2.99 17.30 17.23
C LYS A 68 4.12 16.31 17.45
N GLU A 69 3.78 15.14 17.98
CA GLU A 69 4.72 14.11 18.37
C GLU A 69 4.03 12.77 18.61
N TYR A 70 4.76 11.67 18.54
CA TYR A 70 4.31 10.39 19.07
C TYR A 70 4.51 10.39 20.59
N ALA A 71 3.41 10.33 21.34
CA ALA A 71 3.40 10.41 22.79
C ALA A 71 4.29 9.32 23.41
N GLY A 72 5.28 9.73 24.21
CA GLY A 72 6.21 8.81 24.85
C GLY A 72 7.26 8.17 23.92
N ASN A 73 7.34 8.59 22.66
CA ASN A 73 8.33 8.08 21.71
C ASN A 73 9.00 9.21 20.90
N PRO A 74 9.93 9.94 21.53
CA PRO A 74 10.64 11.05 20.89
C PRO A 74 11.55 10.62 19.75
N GLU A 75 12.12 9.41 19.80
CA GLU A 75 12.96 8.85 18.75
C GLU A 75 12.14 8.66 17.46
N ALA A 76 11.01 7.95 17.52
CA ALA A 76 10.12 7.80 16.35
C ALA A 76 9.61 9.15 15.83
N THR A 77 9.44 10.14 16.70
CA THR A 77 9.05 11.49 16.28
C THR A 77 10.17 12.16 15.50
N SER A 78 11.41 12.07 15.99
CA SER A 78 12.59 12.63 15.32
C SER A 78 12.79 11.97 13.94
N ASP A 79 12.73 10.64 13.88
CA ASP A 79 12.97 9.86 12.67
C ASP A 79 11.92 10.08 11.58
N SER A 80 10.75 10.58 11.97
CA SER A 80 9.63 10.82 11.05
C SER A 80 9.73 12.14 10.27
N PHE A 81 10.63 13.06 10.67
CA PHE A 81 10.78 14.37 10.03
C PHE A 81 12.23 14.56 9.56
N ASP A 82 12.37 15.09 8.36
CA ASP A 82 13.68 15.58 7.91
C ASP A 82 14.02 16.98 8.49
N ASP A 83 15.25 17.44 8.22
CA ASP A 83 15.76 18.73 8.71
C ASP A 83 14.96 19.94 8.20
N ASP A 84 14.28 19.80 7.05
CA ASP A 84 13.44 20.83 6.43
C ASP A 84 11.98 20.77 6.92
N GLY A 85 11.67 19.86 7.86
CA GLY A 85 10.35 19.70 8.45
C GLY A 85 9.34 18.94 7.60
N TRP A 86 9.79 18.16 6.63
CA TRP A 86 8.95 17.23 5.87
C TRP A 86 8.74 15.95 6.67
N PHE A 87 7.50 15.55 6.77
CA PHE A 87 7.09 14.29 7.40
C PHE A 87 7.09 13.17 6.35
N ALA A 88 7.87 12.12 6.61
CA ALA A 88 7.92 10.91 5.81
C ALA A 88 6.70 10.04 6.14
N THR A 89 5.78 9.87 5.18
CA THR A 89 4.51 9.16 5.45
C THR A 89 4.64 7.64 5.41
N GLY A 90 5.66 7.13 4.74
CA GLY A 90 5.83 5.72 4.44
C GLY A 90 4.85 5.20 3.40
N ASP A 91 4.16 6.08 2.68
CA ASP A 91 3.23 5.74 1.61
C ASP A 91 3.87 6.02 0.25
N SER A 92 3.74 5.08 -0.68
CA SER A 92 4.17 5.23 -2.07
C SER A 92 3.07 5.88 -2.89
N ILE A 93 3.43 6.89 -3.67
CA ILE A 93 2.54 7.56 -4.62
C ILE A 93 3.11 7.37 -6.03
N ILE A 94 2.23 7.11 -6.97
CA ILE A 94 2.53 7.07 -8.40
C ILE A 94 2.00 8.36 -9.01
N MET A 95 2.82 9.04 -9.81
CA MET A 95 2.36 10.16 -10.64
C MET A 95 2.10 9.65 -12.05
N ASN A 96 0.87 9.74 -12.54
CA ASN A 96 0.57 9.34 -13.91
C ASN A 96 1.13 10.36 -14.93
N ASP A 97 1.04 10.06 -16.23
CA ASP A 97 1.55 10.93 -17.30
C ASP A 97 0.86 12.32 -17.36
N ALA A 98 -0.34 12.43 -16.80
CA ALA A 98 -1.07 13.70 -16.68
C ALA A 98 -0.67 14.50 -15.43
N GLY A 99 0.16 13.92 -14.53
CA GLY A 99 0.56 14.54 -13.28
C GLY A 99 -0.42 14.30 -12.12
N ASP A 100 -1.44 13.45 -12.31
CA ASP A 100 -2.35 13.10 -11.23
C ASP A 100 -1.71 12.08 -10.30
N LEU A 101 -2.05 12.17 -9.02
CA LEU A 101 -1.51 11.32 -7.97
C LEU A 101 -2.40 10.10 -7.75
N ILE A 102 -1.77 8.93 -7.70
CA ILE A 102 -2.41 7.64 -7.43
C ILE A 102 -1.73 7.04 -6.20
N PHE A 103 -2.52 6.55 -5.25
CA PHE A 103 -1.98 5.82 -4.12
C PHE A 103 -1.43 4.47 -4.60
N GLY A 104 -0.15 4.22 -4.36
CA GLY A 104 0.51 2.96 -4.70
C GLY A 104 0.29 1.91 -3.62
N ASP A 105 1.06 1.99 -2.56
CA ASP A 105 0.95 1.12 -1.39
C ASP A 105 1.75 1.72 -0.22
N ARG A 106 1.72 1.07 0.95
CA ARG A 106 2.66 1.34 2.01
C ARG A 106 4.04 0.78 1.68
N LEU A 107 5.10 1.56 1.86
CA LEU A 107 6.47 1.10 1.59
C LEU A 107 6.83 -0.19 2.36
N LYS A 108 6.36 -0.32 3.61
CA LYS A 108 6.58 -1.51 4.44
C LYS A 108 5.79 -2.75 3.97
N ASP A 109 4.79 -2.57 3.11
CA ASP A 109 3.96 -3.64 2.55
C ASP A 109 4.31 -3.93 1.08
N MET A 110 5.24 -3.16 0.49
CA MET A 110 5.87 -3.48 -0.79
C MET A 110 6.70 -4.75 -0.64
N LEU A 111 6.58 -5.66 -1.58
CA LEU A 111 7.39 -6.86 -1.66
C LEU A 111 8.61 -6.60 -2.54
N LYS A 112 9.74 -7.21 -2.19
CA LYS A 112 10.97 -7.19 -3.01
C LYS A 112 11.13 -8.53 -3.70
N VAL A 113 10.59 -8.63 -4.92
CA VAL A 113 10.65 -9.86 -5.71
C VAL A 113 11.82 -9.77 -6.68
N GLY A 114 12.96 -10.32 -6.29
CA GLY A 114 14.21 -10.11 -7.01
C GLY A 114 14.60 -8.62 -7.01
N ALA A 115 14.74 -8.04 -8.21
CA ALA A 115 15.07 -6.63 -8.37
C ALA A 115 13.84 -5.71 -8.44
N GLU A 116 12.62 -6.26 -8.35
CA GLU A 116 11.37 -5.54 -8.59
C GLU A 116 10.63 -5.24 -7.28
N ASN A 117 10.10 -4.02 -7.16
CA ASN A 117 9.19 -3.65 -6.10
C ASN A 117 7.75 -3.97 -6.54
N VAL A 118 7.06 -4.78 -5.75
CA VAL A 118 5.69 -5.24 -6.03
C VAL A 118 4.74 -4.73 -4.98
N ALA A 119 3.72 -3.98 -5.40
CA ALA A 119 2.67 -3.53 -4.50
C ALA A 119 1.73 -4.70 -4.12
N ALA A 120 1.58 -4.97 -2.83
CA ALA A 120 0.64 -5.96 -2.34
C ALA A 120 -0.80 -5.64 -2.78
N SER A 121 -1.18 -4.37 -2.78
CA SER A 121 -2.49 -3.87 -3.17
C SER A 121 -2.85 -4.16 -4.63
N GLU A 122 -1.88 -4.18 -5.54
CA GLU A 122 -2.10 -4.55 -6.95
C GLU A 122 -2.60 -6.00 -7.06
N ILE A 123 -1.93 -6.91 -6.36
CA ILE A 123 -2.30 -8.33 -6.33
C ILE A 123 -3.65 -8.51 -5.61
N GLU A 124 -3.85 -7.86 -4.47
CA GLU A 124 -5.11 -7.87 -3.72
C GLU A 124 -6.28 -7.40 -4.58
N SER A 125 -6.09 -6.37 -5.39
CA SER A 125 -7.11 -5.84 -6.29
C SER A 125 -7.55 -6.86 -7.35
N VAL A 126 -6.60 -7.59 -7.96
CA VAL A 126 -6.90 -8.65 -8.91
C VAL A 126 -7.67 -9.79 -8.25
N ILE A 127 -7.26 -10.19 -7.04
CA ILE A 127 -7.93 -11.24 -6.26
C ILE A 127 -9.37 -10.83 -5.92
N MET A 128 -9.58 -9.64 -5.40
CA MET A 128 -10.90 -9.12 -5.04
C MET A 128 -11.82 -8.97 -6.25
N ALA A 129 -11.28 -8.62 -7.42
CA ALA A 129 -12.04 -8.49 -8.66
C ALA A 129 -12.65 -9.82 -9.16
N THR A 130 -12.16 -10.97 -8.69
CA THR A 130 -12.74 -12.29 -9.01
C THR A 130 -14.13 -12.50 -8.41
N GLY A 131 -14.49 -11.79 -7.34
CA GLY A 131 -15.72 -12.01 -6.56
C GLY A 131 -15.76 -13.32 -5.75
N LEU A 132 -14.69 -14.11 -5.79
CA LEU A 132 -14.59 -15.39 -5.07
C LEU A 132 -14.11 -15.23 -3.62
N VAL A 133 -13.70 -14.03 -3.24
CA VAL A 133 -13.05 -13.72 -1.97
C VAL A 133 -13.78 -12.58 -1.28
N SER A 134 -14.05 -12.71 0.00
CA SER A 134 -14.63 -11.63 0.81
C SER A 134 -13.56 -10.68 1.35
N GLU A 135 -12.38 -11.22 1.70
CA GLU A 135 -11.23 -10.45 2.14
C GLU A 135 -9.94 -11.17 1.74
N CYS A 136 -8.88 -10.41 1.48
CA CYS A 136 -7.54 -10.98 1.31
C CYS A 136 -6.46 -10.03 1.85
N ALA A 137 -5.29 -10.62 2.09
CA ALA A 137 -4.07 -9.90 2.38
C ALA A 137 -2.89 -10.57 1.69
N VAL A 138 -2.13 -9.78 0.96
CA VAL A 138 -0.87 -10.21 0.34
C VAL A 138 0.28 -9.75 1.21
N VAL A 139 1.20 -10.68 1.48
CA VAL A 139 2.39 -10.44 2.29
C VAL A 139 3.61 -11.08 1.65
N ALA A 140 4.78 -10.56 1.99
CA ALA A 140 6.05 -11.12 1.56
C ALA A 140 6.32 -12.46 2.26
N GLN A 141 6.70 -13.47 1.49
CA GLN A 141 7.25 -14.73 1.95
C GLN A 141 8.71 -14.82 1.53
N PRO A 142 9.65 -15.09 2.45
CA PRO A 142 11.06 -15.21 2.10
C PRO A 142 11.31 -16.34 1.08
N HIS A 143 12.17 -16.06 0.09
CA HIS A 143 12.48 -17.00 -0.99
C HIS A 143 13.98 -17.01 -1.29
N TYR A 144 14.59 -18.19 -1.39
CA TYR A 144 16.04 -18.38 -1.48
C TYR A 144 16.71 -17.70 -2.68
N MET A 145 15.99 -17.45 -3.76
CA MET A 145 16.51 -16.90 -5.02
C MET A 145 16.00 -15.50 -5.36
N LEU A 146 14.81 -15.14 -4.87
CA LEU A 146 14.10 -13.91 -5.23
C LEU A 146 13.95 -12.95 -4.05
N ASP A 147 14.68 -13.15 -2.97
CA ASP A 147 14.51 -12.48 -1.68
C ASP A 147 13.13 -12.74 -1.08
N GLU A 148 12.08 -12.30 -1.78
CA GLU A 148 10.69 -12.46 -1.38
C GLU A 148 9.83 -12.88 -2.58
N VAL A 149 8.69 -13.51 -2.27
CA VAL A 149 7.63 -13.79 -3.24
C VAL A 149 6.26 -13.50 -2.61
N PRO A 150 5.22 -13.20 -3.41
CA PRO A 150 3.89 -12.96 -2.88
C PRO A 150 3.29 -14.23 -2.26
N ALA A 151 2.74 -14.10 -1.06
CA ALA A 151 1.89 -15.08 -0.39
C ALA A 151 0.55 -14.42 -0.04
N VAL A 152 -0.54 -15.14 -0.28
CA VAL A 152 -1.91 -14.67 -0.06
C VAL A 152 -2.55 -15.43 1.09
N PHE A 153 -3.18 -14.69 1.99
CA PHE A 153 -4.18 -15.19 2.92
C PHE A 153 -5.53 -14.64 2.49
N LEU A 154 -6.53 -15.48 2.37
CA LEU A 154 -7.86 -15.06 1.91
C LEU A 154 -8.98 -15.74 2.67
N ILE A 155 -10.09 -15.03 2.82
CA ILE A 155 -11.37 -15.56 3.27
C ILE A 155 -12.23 -15.77 2.03
N ALA A 156 -12.59 -17.02 1.77
CA ALA A 156 -13.42 -17.35 0.63
C ALA A 156 -14.84 -16.77 0.78
N SER A 157 -15.43 -16.32 -0.31
CA SER A 157 -16.83 -15.90 -0.29
C SER A 157 -17.75 -17.14 -0.15
N SER A 158 -18.97 -16.95 0.31
CA SER A 158 -19.94 -18.04 0.48
C SER A 158 -20.29 -18.76 -0.84
N SER A 159 -20.00 -18.15 -1.98
CA SER A 159 -20.20 -18.71 -3.32
C SER A 159 -18.98 -19.44 -3.88
N ALA A 160 -17.83 -19.37 -3.20
CA ALA A 160 -16.60 -19.99 -3.66
C ALA A 160 -16.62 -21.51 -3.41
N GLY A 161 -16.12 -22.27 -4.38
CA GLY A 161 -15.92 -23.73 -4.26
C GLY A 161 -14.61 -24.10 -3.58
N SER A 162 -14.38 -25.41 -3.45
CA SER A 162 -13.13 -25.95 -2.87
C SER A 162 -11.86 -25.62 -3.68
N GLU A 163 -12.01 -25.22 -4.93
CA GLU A 163 -10.91 -24.89 -5.87
C GLU A 163 -10.59 -23.39 -5.91
N VAL A 164 -11.00 -22.65 -4.88
CA VAL A 164 -10.81 -21.19 -4.85
C VAL A 164 -9.34 -20.79 -4.99
N ALA A 165 -8.42 -21.52 -4.36
CA ALA A 165 -6.99 -21.21 -4.42
C ALA A 165 -6.44 -21.30 -5.85
N GLU A 166 -6.79 -22.36 -6.58
CA GLU A 166 -6.39 -22.56 -7.98
C GLU A 166 -6.99 -21.48 -8.90
N GLN A 167 -8.25 -21.10 -8.67
CA GLN A 167 -8.92 -20.06 -9.42
C GLN A 167 -8.29 -18.69 -9.20
N ILE A 168 -7.84 -18.40 -7.97
CA ILE A 168 -7.12 -17.17 -7.65
C ILE A 168 -5.75 -17.14 -8.33
N ILE A 169 -4.99 -18.24 -8.29
CA ILE A 169 -3.70 -18.34 -9.00
C ILE A 169 -3.92 -18.11 -10.50
N ALA A 170 -4.91 -18.79 -11.11
CA ALA A 170 -5.22 -18.63 -12.53
C ALA A 170 -5.62 -17.18 -12.90
N ALA A 171 -6.36 -16.49 -12.04
CA ALA A 171 -6.68 -15.08 -12.24
C ALA A 171 -5.42 -14.19 -12.18
N CYS A 172 -4.56 -14.40 -11.19
CA CYS A 172 -3.30 -13.68 -11.08
C CYS A 172 -2.37 -13.95 -12.28
N GLN A 173 -2.28 -15.19 -12.77
CA GLN A 173 -1.48 -15.53 -13.96
C GLN A 173 -1.99 -14.87 -15.24
N ARG A 174 -3.30 -14.64 -15.34
CA ARG A 174 -3.90 -13.96 -16.51
C ARG A 174 -3.66 -12.45 -16.50
N ASP A 175 -3.72 -11.81 -15.33
CA ASP A 175 -3.84 -10.37 -15.21
C ASP A 175 -2.57 -9.68 -14.65
N LEU A 176 -1.58 -10.46 -14.17
CA LEU A 176 -0.33 -9.95 -13.57
C LEU A 176 0.90 -10.53 -14.27
N ALA A 177 2.03 -9.84 -14.15
CA ALA A 177 3.33 -10.38 -14.55
C ALA A 177 3.73 -11.58 -13.67
N ASP A 178 4.48 -12.52 -14.21
CA ASP A 178 4.83 -13.80 -13.56
C ASP A 178 5.43 -13.66 -12.16
N PHE A 179 6.28 -12.66 -11.94
CA PHE A 179 6.92 -12.41 -10.65
C PHE A 179 5.95 -11.86 -9.59
N LYS A 180 4.76 -11.39 -9.98
CA LYS A 180 3.68 -10.93 -9.09
C LYS A 180 2.69 -12.03 -8.72
N VAL A 181 2.76 -13.19 -9.38
CA VAL A 181 1.85 -14.31 -9.13
C VAL A 181 2.17 -14.93 -7.77
N PRO A 182 1.18 -15.09 -6.87
CA PRO A 182 1.41 -15.69 -5.56
C PRO A 182 1.96 -17.11 -5.65
N ARG A 183 2.99 -17.40 -4.86
CA ARG A 183 3.54 -18.77 -4.71
C ARG A 183 2.82 -19.58 -3.64
N THR A 184 2.19 -18.90 -2.70
CA THR A 184 1.43 -19.52 -1.62
C THR A 184 0.05 -18.87 -1.54
N VAL A 185 -1.01 -19.70 -1.51
CA VAL A 185 -2.37 -19.26 -1.23
C VAL A 185 -2.91 -20.04 -0.04
N ARG A 186 -3.31 -19.34 1.02
CA ARG A 186 -3.91 -19.94 2.23
C ARG A 186 -5.34 -19.42 2.39
N VAL A 187 -6.28 -20.35 2.37
CA VAL A 187 -7.67 -20.08 2.72
C VAL A 187 -7.80 -20.18 4.23
N VAL A 188 -8.32 -19.15 4.86
CA VAL A 188 -8.47 -19.04 6.32
C VAL A 188 -9.88 -18.62 6.67
N ASP A 189 -10.32 -18.91 7.88
CA ASP A 189 -11.64 -18.51 8.38
C ASP A 189 -11.64 -17.05 8.83
N GLU A 190 -10.49 -16.53 9.31
CA GLU A 190 -10.34 -15.16 9.75
C GLU A 190 -8.93 -14.62 9.45
N LEU A 191 -8.82 -13.29 9.33
CA LEU A 191 -7.56 -12.58 9.21
C LEU A 191 -7.25 -11.84 10.52
N PRO A 192 -6.00 -11.89 11.04
CA PRO A 192 -5.63 -11.16 12.25
C PRO A 192 -5.81 -9.66 12.06
N ARG A 193 -6.32 -8.99 13.09
CA ARG A 193 -6.61 -7.55 13.06
C ARG A 193 -5.81 -6.80 14.10
N SER A 194 -5.47 -5.56 13.75
CA SER A 194 -4.92 -4.59 14.69
C SER A 194 -6.04 -3.99 15.56
N THR A 195 -5.66 -3.18 16.55
CA THR A 195 -6.61 -2.46 17.43
C THR A 195 -7.55 -1.51 16.68
N LEU A 196 -7.26 -1.18 15.42
CA LEU A 196 -8.08 -0.33 14.55
C LEU A 196 -8.81 -1.13 13.46
N GLU A 197 -9.06 -2.41 13.68
CA GLU A 197 -9.74 -3.33 12.74
C GLU A 197 -9.04 -3.50 11.37
N LYS A 198 -7.80 -3.02 11.22
CA LYS A 198 -7.01 -3.23 10.00
C LYS A 198 -6.33 -4.60 10.05
N ILE A 199 -6.19 -5.25 8.90
CA ILE A 199 -5.49 -6.54 8.79
C ILE A 199 -4.03 -6.37 9.26
N ALA A 200 -3.64 -7.22 10.22
CA ALA A 200 -2.29 -7.20 10.81
C ALA A 200 -1.32 -8.03 9.95
N LYS A 201 -0.90 -7.49 8.79
CA LYS A 201 0.00 -8.18 7.83
C LYS A 201 1.27 -8.70 8.49
N ALA A 202 1.79 -8.03 9.50
CA ALA A 202 2.97 -8.49 10.25
C ALA A 202 2.75 -9.84 10.95
N GLU A 203 1.53 -10.11 11.43
CA GLU A 203 1.20 -11.41 12.06
C GLU A 203 1.08 -12.51 10.99
N LEU A 204 0.54 -12.19 9.80
CA LEU A 204 0.45 -13.14 8.70
C LEU A 204 1.84 -13.58 8.20
N ARG A 205 2.81 -12.65 8.14
CA ARG A 205 4.20 -12.97 7.75
C ARG A 205 4.82 -14.01 8.67
N LYS A 206 4.51 -14.00 9.98
CA LYS A 206 5.04 -14.97 10.96
C LYS A 206 4.51 -16.41 10.74
N LEU A 207 3.42 -16.57 10.01
CA LEU A 207 2.82 -17.87 9.71
C LEU A 207 3.44 -18.55 8.49
N LEU A 208 4.34 -17.85 7.78
CA LEU A 208 4.97 -18.34 6.57
C LEU A 208 6.38 -18.87 6.84
N GLU A 209 6.64 -20.08 6.37
CA GLU A 209 7.99 -20.63 6.31
C GLU A 209 8.71 -20.12 5.05
N PRO A 210 10.04 -19.90 5.12
CA PRO A 210 10.82 -19.57 3.94
C PRO A 210 10.75 -20.67 2.88
N ILE A 211 10.67 -20.30 1.60
CA ILE A 211 10.84 -21.24 0.49
C ILE A 211 12.33 -21.44 0.28
N THR A 212 12.81 -22.66 0.48
CA THR A 212 14.24 -23.03 0.50
C THR A 212 14.73 -23.75 -0.76
N GLU A 213 13.83 -24.26 -1.60
CA GLU A 213 14.11 -24.91 -2.89
C GLU A 213 12.93 -24.70 -3.87
#